data_00e79c244b79bb582bf9068f84ac595b
#
_entry.id   00e79c244b79bb582bf9068f84ac595b
#
_cell.length_a   1.000
_cell.length_b   1.000
_cell.length_c   1.000
_cell.angle_alpha   90.00
_cell.angle_beta   90.00
_cell.angle_gamma   90.00
#
_symmetry.space_group_name_H-M   'P 1'
#
loop_
_entity.id
_entity.type
_entity.pdbx_description
1 polymer ?
#
loop_
_entity_poly.entity_id
_entity_poly.type
_entity_poly.pdbx_seq_one_letter_code
_entity_poly.pdbx_strand_id
1 'polypeptide(L)'
;MCMDKTSSASAGTEEAACDKEQHTMSMDRAIGLIGDRWTLFIVYNLLSGPKRFGELLTMGNVSPKTVSQRLKMLEKIGFVERHAFAEIPPRVEYHLTEKGQALVDILQAISQFGERYLADDEILPPPCTGL
;
A
#
# COMPACT_ATOMS: atom_id res chain seq x y z
N MET A 1 -20.68 -8.80 -9.31
CA MET A 1 -21.56 -8.66 -10.11
C MET A 1 -22.86 -8.34 -9.66
N CYS A 2 -23.52 -7.43 -10.12
CA CYS A 2 -24.79 -7.06 -9.69
C CYS A 2 -25.72 -7.99 -10.26
N MET A 3 -25.81 -9.01 -9.74
CA MET A 3 -26.56 -9.89 -10.32
C MET A 3 -27.91 -10.05 -10.09
N ASP A 4 -28.37 -9.73 -9.17
CA ASP A 4 -29.63 -9.98 -8.92
C ASP A 4 -30.57 -9.19 -9.50
N LYS A 5 -30.40 -8.66 -10.58
CA LYS A 5 -31.32 -7.96 -11.10
C LYS A 5 -32.51 -8.65 -11.31
N THR A 6 -32.51 -9.77 -11.30
CA THR A 6 -33.67 -10.45 -11.59
C THR A 6 -34.68 -10.22 -10.65
N SER A 7 -34.39 -9.92 -9.55
CA SER A 7 -35.40 -9.91 -8.65
C SER A 7 -36.19 -8.85 -8.81
N SER A 8 -36.20 -8.22 -9.52
CA SER A 8 -37.05 -7.25 -9.76
C SER A 8 -37.74 -6.69 -8.77
N ALA A 9 -37.79 -7.05 -8.00
CA ALA A 9 -38.43 -6.55 -7.03
C ALA A 9 -38.37 -5.18 -6.81
N SER A 10 -37.87 -4.71 -5.88
CA SER A 10 -37.96 -3.38 -5.50
C SER A 10 -36.79 -2.64 -5.92
N ALA A 11 -36.94 -1.42 -6.16
CA ALA A 11 -35.84 -0.60 -6.55
C ALA A 11 -34.83 -0.51 -5.47
N GLY A 12 -35.23 -0.52 -4.26
CA GLY A 12 -34.27 -0.45 -3.19
C GLY A 12 -33.33 -1.60 -3.21
N THR A 13 -33.81 -2.76 -3.60
CA THR A 13 -32.96 -3.91 -3.64
C THR A 13 -31.91 -3.76 -4.72
N GLU A 14 -32.28 -3.20 -5.83
CA GLU A 14 -31.32 -3.02 -6.88
C GLU A 14 -30.25 -2.00 -6.48
N GLU A 15 -30.64 -0.95 -5.83
CA GLU A 15 -29.66 0.01 -5.41
C GLU A 15 -28.71 -0.59 -4.41
N ALA A 16 -29.20 -1.37 -3.50
CA ALA A 16 -28.33 -2.00 -2.52
C ALA A 16 -27.36 -2.93 -3.20
N ALA A 17 -27.78 -3.64 -4.21
CA ALA A 17 -26.88 -4.55 -4.91
C ALA A 17 -25.82 -3.77 -5.64
N CYS A 18 -26.15 -2.64 -6.25
CA CYS A 18 -25.15 -1.86 -6.93
C CYS A 18 -24.17 -1.24 -5.97
N ASP A 19 -24.63 -0.82 -4.81
CA ASP A 19 -23.72 -0.30 -3.81
C ASP A 19 -22.73 -1.36 -3.35
N LYS A 20 -23.20 -2.59 -3.17
CA LYS A 20 -22.31 -3.63 -2.77
C LYS A 20 -21.28 -3.91 -3.85
N GLU A 21 -21.69 -3.85 -5.10
CA GLU A 21 -20.76 -4.09 -6.17
C GLU A 21 -19.70 -3.01 -6.22
N GLN A 22 -20.07 -1.77 -6.02
CA GLN A 22 -19.10 -0.69 -6.00
C GLN A 22 -18.14 -0.83 -4.83
N HIS A 23 -18.64 -1.25 -3.69
CA HIS A 23 -17.79 -1.48 -2.55
C HIS A 23 -16.79 -2.60 -2.86
N THR A 24 -17.21 -3.65 -3.52
CA THR A 24 -16.31 -4.74 -3.90
C THR A 24 -15.25 -4.26 -4.87
N MET A 25 -15.63 -3.42 -5.82
CA MET A 25 -14.65 -2.90 -6.76
C MET A 25 -13.64 -2.01 -6.07
N SER A 26 -14.06 -1.18 -5.11
CA SER A 26 -13.15 -0.34 -4.36
C SER A 26 -12.21 -1.19 -3.53
N MET A 27 -12.72 -2.24 -2.92
CA MET A 27 -11.90 -3.13 -2.13
C MET A 27 -10.88 -3.82 -3.02
N ASP A 28 -11.30 -4.30 -4.20
CA ASP A 28 -10.37 -4.96 -5.10
C ASP A 28 -9.26 -4.03 -5.54
N ARG A 29 -9.58 -2.78 -5.82
CA ARG A 29 -8.56 -1.83 -6.21
C ARG A 29 -7.59 -1.55 -5.08
N ALA A 30 -8.12 -1.40 -3.88
CA ALA A 30 -7.27 -1.16 -2.72
C ALA A 30 -6.37 -2.34 -2.46
N ILE A 31 -6.91 -3.55 -2.49
CA ILE A 31 -6.10 -4.74 -2.26
C ILE A 31 -5.06 -4.88 -3.36
N GLY A 32 -5.43 -4.54 -4.60
CA GLY A 32 -4.48 -4.60 -5.69
C GLY A 32 -3.29 -3.69 -5.48
N LEU A 33 -3.50 -2.57 -4.80
CA LEU A 33 -2.42 -1.66 -4.54
C LEU A 33 -1.65 -2.05 -3.30
N ILE A 34 -2.36 -2.25 -2.18
CA ILE A 34 -1.68 -2.46 -0.92
C ILE A 34 -1.43 -3.91 -0.60
N GLY A 35 -1.91 -4.84 -1.41
CA GLY A 35 -1.65 -6.25 -1.15
C GLY A 35 -0.24 -6.68 -1.46
N ASP A 36 0.56 -5.76 -2.00
CA ASP A 36 1.92 -6.07 -2.32
C ASP A 36 2.79 -5.72 -1.12
N ARG A 37 3.57 -6.67 -0.67
CA ARG A 37 4.40 -6.49 0.50
C ARG A 37 5.33 -5.30 0.38
N TRP A 38 5.96 -5.13 -0.77
CA TRP A 38 6.96 -4.07 -0.90
C TRP A 38 6.36 -2.68 -1.01
N THR A 39 5.14 -2.57 -1.51
CA THR A 39 4.44 -1.29 -1.52
C THR A 39 4.20 -0.82 -0.10
N LEU A 40 3.68 -1.70 0.75
CA LEU A 40 3.44 -1.33 2.14
C LEU A 40 4.75 -1.10 2.88
N PHE A 41 5.79 -1.86 2.55
CA PHE A 41 7.08 -1.67 3.17
C PHE A 41 7.62 -0.27 2.88
N ILE A 42 7.54 0.17 1.62
CA ILE A 42 8.04 1.48 1.26
C ILE A 42 7.27 2.57 1.98
N VAL A 43 5.94 2.47 1.97
CA VAL A 43 5.13 3.48 2.62
C VAL A 43 5.42 3.52 4.12
N TYR A 44 5.56 2.36 4.73
CA TYR A 44 5.84 2.29 6.16
C TYR A 44 7.14 3.02 6.48
N ASN A 45 8.16 2.80 5.66
CA ASN A 45 9.43 3.43 5.93
C ASN A 45 9.41 4.94 5.66
N LEU A 46 8.57 5.38 4.75
CA LEU A 46 8.48 6.81 4.48
C LEU A 46 7.67 7.54 5.54
N LEU A 47 6.95 6.82 6.40
CA LEU A 47 6.23 7.49 7.46
C LEU A 47 7.15 8.19 8.44
N SER A 48 8.36 7.69 8.63
CA SER A 48 9.27 8.32 9.56
C SER A 48 10.04 9.47 8.92
N GLY A 49 9.83 9.76 7.68
CA GLY A 49 10.50 10.87 7.02
C GLY A 49 10.97 10.50 5.64
N PRO A 50 11.49 11.46 4.91
CA PRO A 50 11.96 11.21 3.55
C PRO A 50 13.10 10.20 3.54
N LYS A 51 13.18 9.44 2.48
CA LYS A 51 14.22 8.45 2.33
C LYS A 51 14.83 8.50 0.94
N ARG A 52 16.09 8.11 0.85
CA ARG A 52 16.72 7.99 -0.44
C ARG A 52 16.55 6.57 -0.94
N PHE A 53 16.70 6.40 -2.23
CA PHE A 53 16.54 5.08 -2.84
C PHE A 53 17.44 4.05 -2.17
N GLY A 54 18.71 4.41 -1.94
CA GLY A 54 19.64 3.48 -1.31
C GLY A 54 19.24 3.10 0.10
N GLU A 55 18.63 4.05 0.83
CA GLU A 55 18.20 3.74 2.17
C GLU A 55 17.07 2.72 2.15
N LEU A 56 16.16 2.84 1.20
CA LEU A 56 15.07 1.88 1.09
C LEU A 56 15.60 0.50 0.74
N LEU A 57 16.66 0.43 -0.06
CA LEU A 57 17.23 -0.87 -0.39
C LEU A 57 17.81 -1.54 0.83
N THR A 58 18.54 -0.80 1.66
CA THR A 58 19.17 -1.44 2.80
C THR A 58 18.17 -1.81 3.87
N MET A 59 17.10 -1.06 3.98
CA MET A 59 16.15 -1.32 5.04
C MET A 59 15.34 -2.59 4.80
N GLY A 60 15.14 -2.98 3.57
CA GLY A 60 14.28 -4.11 3.28
C GLY A 60 14.95 -5.30 2.64
N ASN A 61 16.22 -5.20 2.34
CA ASN A 61 16.91 -6.30 1.67
C ASN A 61 16.13 -6.69 0.41
N VAL A 62 15.69 -5.72 -0.35
CA VAL A 62 14.86 -5.94 -1.52
C VAL A 62 15.65 -5.50 -2.74
N SER A 63 15.34 -6.06 -3.90
CA SER A 63 16.10 -5.76 -5.11
C SER A 63 15.84 -4.35 -5.58
N PRO A 64 16.82 -3.70 -6.19
CA PRO A 64 16.64 -2.36 -6.72
C PRO A 64 15.53 -2.28 -7.74
N LYS A 65 15.35 -3.33 -8.53
CA LYS A 65 14.31 -3.32 -9.55
C LYS A 65 12.94 -3.25 -8.90
N THR A 66 12.72 -4.00 -7.84
CA THR A 66 11.43 -4.01 -7.15
C THR A 66 11.15 -2.64 -6.54
N VAL A 67 12.12 -2.07 -5.84
CA VAL A 67 11.93 -0.76 -5.22
C VAL A 67 11.63 0.28 -6.28
N SER A 68 12.37 0.25 -7.38
CA SER A 68 12.19 1.22 -8.44
C SER A 68 10.79 1.11 -9.04
N GLN A 69 10.32 -0.10 -9.28
CA GLN A 69 9.00 -0.29 -9.87
C GLN A 69 7.90 0.19 -8.93
N ARG A 70 8.03 -0.12 -7.65
CA ARG A 70 6.99 0.27 -6.70
C ARG A 70 6.99 1.78 -6.47
N LEU A 71 8.18 2.39 -6.42
CA LEU A 71 8.24 3.83 -6.26
C LEU A 71 7.64 4.55 -7.45
N LYS A 72 7.88 4.06 -8.67
CA LYS A 72 7.32 4.69 -9.84
C LYS A 72 5.80 4.60 -9.83
N MET A 73 5.28 3.46 -9.39
CA MET A 73 3.84 3.30 -9.30
C MET A 73 3.26 4.24 -8.25
N LEU A 74 3.89 4.30 -7.07
CA LEU A 74 3.39 5.15 -6.00
C LEU A 74 3.47 6.63 -6.38
N GLU A 75 4.49 6.99 -7.14
CA GLU A 75 4.63 8.34 -7.63
C GLU A 75 3.53 8.66 -8.63
N LYS A 76 3.25 7.71 -9.51
CA LYS A 76 2.25 7.92 -10.55
C LYS A 76 0.86 8.11 -9.96
N ILE A 77 0.53 7.39 -8.92
CA ILE A 77 -0.80 7.54 -8.33
C ILE A 77 -0.83 8.62 -7.25
N GLY A 78 0.28 9.31 -7.03
CA GLY A 78 0.27 10.48 -6.16
C GLY A 78 0.48 10.20 -4.69
N PHE A 79 0.93 9.03 -4.30
CA PHE A 79 1.17 8.72 -2.91
C PHE A 79 2.59 9.09 -2.48
N VAL A 80 3.51 9.23 -3.41
CA VAL A 80 4.90 9.54 -3.12
C VAL A 80 5.36 10.62 -4.08
N GLU A 81 6.22 11.52 -3.61
CA GLU A 81 6.82 12.53 -4.45
C GLU A 81 8.31 12.35 -4.47
N ARG A 82 8.91 12.59 -5.62
CA ARG A 82 10.34 12.48 -5.78
C ARG A 82 10.91 13.87 -5.82
N HIS A 83 11.83 14.16 -4.90
CA HIS A 83 12.44 15.48 -4.82
C HIS A 83 13.90 15.36 -5.16
N ALA A 84 14.31 16.05 -6.20
CA ALA A 84 15.71 16.06 -6.61
C ALA A 84 16.33 17.36 -6.16
N PHE A 85 17.48 17.27 -5.50
CA PHE A 85 18.17 18.44 -5.01
C PHE A 85 19.41 18.69 -5.86
N ALA A 86 19.61 19.96 -6.23
CA ALA A 86 20.74 20.32 -7.07
C ALA A 86 21.97 20.41 -6.21
N GLU A 87 22.57 19.31 -5.93
CA GLU A 87 23.79 19.25 -5.13
C GLU A 87 24.82 18.43 -5.87
N ILE A 88 26.01 18.37 -5.34
CA ILE A 88 27.09 17.57 -5.90
C ILE A 88 27.64 16.73 -4.78
N PRO A 89 27.39 15.42 -4.80
CA PRO A 89 26.63 14.70 -5.84
C PRO A 89 25.14 14.95 -5.72
N PRO A 90 24.38 14.71 -6.76
CA PRO A 90 22.95 14.96 -6.73
C PRO A 90 22.26 14.10 -5.67
N ARG A 91 21.26 14.65 -5.04
CA ARG A 91 20.52 13.93 -4.04
C ARG A 91 19.06 13.83 -4.45
N VAL A 92 18.48 12.67 -4.33
CA VAL A 92 17.09 12.47 -4.63
C VAL A 92 16.45 11.83 -3.42
N GLU A 93 15.36 12.40 -2.95
CA GLU A 93 14.64 11.87 -1.81
C GLU A 93 13.21 11.59 -2.20
N TYR A 94 12.62 10.60 -1.57
CA TYR A 94 11.22 10.27 -1.79
C TYR A 94 10.45 10.65 -0.53
N HIS A 95 9.33 11.33 -0.72
CA HIS A 95 8.51 11.83 0.37
C HIS A 95 7.11 11.29 0.24
N LEU A 96 6.48 11.00 1.35
CA LEU A 96 5.11 10.55 1.34
C LEU A 96 4.23 11.79 1.22
N THR A 97 3.28 11.78 0.30
CA THR A 97 2.40 12.93 0.12
C THR A 97 1.26 12.88 1.12
N GLU A 98 0.47 13.95 1.13
CA GLU A 98 -0.68 13.97 1.99
C GLU A 98 -1.64 12.83 1.64
N LYS A 99 -1.79 12.55 0.34
CA LYS A 99 -2.62 11.44 -0.09
C LYS A 99 -2.04 10.13 0.40
N GLY A 100 -0.72 10.01 0.41
CA GLY A 100 -0.07 8.81 0.90
C GLY A 100 -0.25 8.64 2.39
N GLN A 101 -0.42 9.73 3.13
CA GLN A 101 -0.63 9.63 4.56
C GLN A 101 -1.93 8.90 4.89
N ALA A 102 -2.85 8.81 3.95
CA ALA A 102 -4.08 8.08 4.19
C ALA A 102 -3.82 6.60 4.44
N LEU A 103 -2.65 6.10 4.05
CA LEU A 103 -2.33 4.70 4.31
C LEU A 103 -1.88 4.46 5.75
N VAL A 104 -1.67 5.51 6.53
CA VAL A 104 -1.23 5.35 7.92
C VAL A 104 -2.23 4.53 8.71
N ASP A 105 -3.51 4.83 8.58
CA ASP A 105 -4.52 4.11 9.34
C ASP A 105 -4.54 2.64 8.98
N ILE A 106 -4.36 2.33 7.70
CA ILE A 106 -4.33 0.95 7.26
C ILE A 106 -3.11 0.25 7.84
N LEU A 107 -1.95 0.92 7.81
CA LEU A 107 -0.74 0.32 8.34
C LEU A 107 -0.84 0.10 9.84
N GLN A 108 -1.47 1.02 10.55
CA GLN A 108 -1.67 0.85 11.98
C GLN A 108 -2.58 -0.34 12.26
N ALA A 109 -3.63 -0.49 11.46
CA ALA A 109 -4.53 -1.62 11.65
C ALA A 109 -3.82 -2.94 11.37
N ILE A 110 -2.97 -2.98 10.36
CA ILE A 110 -2.21 -4.17 10.05
C ILE A 110 -1.24 -4.49 11.20
N SER A 111 -0.58 -3.46 11.73
CA SER A 111 0.35 -3.65 12.82
C SER A 111 -0.36 -4.20 14.06
N GLN A 112 -1.52 -3.65 14.39
CA GLN A 112 -2.28 -4.11 15.53
C GLN A 112 -2.75 -5.55 15.34
N PHE A 113 -3.16 -5.87 14.12
CA PHE A 113 -3.58 -7.22 13.83
C PHE A 113 -2.40 -8.19 14.03
N GLY A 114 -1.22 -7.79 13.58
CA GLY A 114 -0.04 -8.63 13.74
C GLY A 114 0.32 -8.84 15.20
N GLU A 115 0.27 -7.77 15.99
CA GLU A 115 0.61 -7.89 17.40
C GLU A 115 -0.39 -8.74 18.13
N ARG A 116 -1.66 -8.62 17.78
CA ARG A 116 -2.67 -9.36 18.53
C ARG A 116 -2.75 -10.83 18.17
N TYR A 117 -2.60 -11.16 16.91
CA TYR A 117 -2.84 -12.52 16.47
C TYR A 117 -1.63 -13.27 15.94
N LEU A 118 -0.55 -12.57 15.62
CA LEU A 118 0.59 -13.22 15.02
C LEU A 118 1.87 -13.06 15.82
N ALA A 119 1.74 -12.74 17.09
CA ALA A 119 2.91 -12.54 17.92
C ALA A 119 3.71 -13.83 18.07
N ASP A 120 3.02 -14.96 18.12
CA ASP A 120 3.70 -16.22 18.24
C ASP A 120 3.78 -16.76 16.85
N ASP A 121 4.83 -16.58 16.18
CA ASP A 121 4.89 -16.88 14.79
C ASP A 121 5.34 -18.28 14.52
N GLU A 122 4.94 -19.24 15.28
CA GLU A 122 5.31 -20.58 15.01
C GLU A 122 4.73 -21.06 13.71
N ILE A 123 3.64 -20.48 13.28
CA ILE A 123 2.96 -20.95 12.09
C ILE A 123 3.37 -20.19 10.86
N LEU A 124 3.84 -18.98 11.00
CA LEU A 124 4.17 -18.16 9.85
C LEU A 124 5.67 -17.96 9.72
N PRO A 125 6.15 -17.81 8.53
CA PRO A 125 7.57 -17.53 8.36
C PRO A 125 7.90 -16.16 8.92
N PRO A 126 9.11 -15.95 9.32
CA PRO A 126 9.51 -14.66 9.86
C PRO A 126 9.31 -13.58 8.82
N PRO A 127 8.92 -12.41 9.24
CA PRO A 127 8.68 -11.34 8.32
C PRO A 127 9.98 -10.75 7.79
N CYS A 128 9.91 -10.20 6.65
CA CYS A 128 11.06 -9.49 6.11
C CYS A 128 12.32 -10.26 6.06
N THR A 129 12.23 -11.54 5.85
CA THR A 129 13.45 -12.22 5.75
C THR A 129 13.80 -12.19 4.40
N GLY A 130 14.18 -11.39 3.97
CA GLY A 130 14.74 -11.40 2.80
C GLY A 130 14.11 -12.06 1.73
N LEU A 131 13.84 -12.21 1.49
CA LEU A 131 13.50 -12.71 0.53
C LEU A 131 13.44 -12.83 -0.05
#